data_8339ae0f172702e34286e0043bc83b7d
#
_entry.id   8339ae0f172702e34286e0043bc83b7d
#
_cell.length_a   1.000
_cell.length_b   1.000
_cell.length_c   1.000
_cell.angle_alpha   90.00
_cell.angle_beta   90.00
_cell.angle_gamma   90.00
#
_symmetry.space_group_name_H-M   'P 1'
#
loop_
_entity.id
_entity.type
_entity.pdbx_description
1 polymer ?
#
loop_
_entity_poly.entity_id
_entity_poly.type
_entity_poly.pdbx_seq_one_letter_code
_entity_poly.pdbx_strand_id
1 'polypeptide(L)'
;RATGAQVQKKAEEAGAMAYTTIVAATASESAPLQYLAPYTGVAMAEYFMEQGKHVLIIYDDLSKHAVAYREMSLLLRRPPGREAYPGDVFYLHSRLLERAAKLSDELGGGSITALPIIETQAGDISAYIPTNVISITDGQMFLESDLFNAGFRPAINAGISVSRVGGSAQIKAMKQVAAKVKLELAQYTELLA
;
A
#
# COMPACT_ATOMS: atom_id res chain seq x y z
N ARG A 1 4.56 4.84 14.92
CA ARG A 1 4.84 3.70 14.03
C ARG A 1 5.54 2.60 14.81
N ALA A 2 5.17 1.34 14.58
CA ALA A 2 5.94 0.22 15.08
C ALA A 2 7.28 0.15 14.32
N THR A 3 8.38 -0.08 15.03
CA THR A 3 9.67 -0.33 14.36
C THR A 3 9.62 -1.71 13.66
N GLY A 4 10.43 -1.92 12.62
CA GLY A 4 10.51 -3.21 11.93
C GLY A 4 10.74 -4.38 12.91
N ALA A 5 11.55 -4.19 13.94
CA ALA A 5 11.77 -5.18 15.01
C ALA A 5 10.49 -5.50 15.82
N GLN A 6 9.63 -4.52 16.07
CA GLN A 6 8.35 -4.77 16.76
C GLN A 6 7.36 -5.53 15.89
N VAL A 7 7.35 -5.27 14.57
CA VAL A 7 6.54 -6.04 13.62
C VAL A 7 7.01 -7.48 13.56
N GLN A 8 8.32 -7.70 13.44
CA GLN A 8 8.92 -9.03 13.45
C GLN A 8 8.55 -9.79 14.73
N LYS A 9 8.74 -9.18 15.89
CA LYS A 9 8.42 -9.80 17.18
C LYS A 9 6.95 -10.20 17.27
N LYS A 10 6.03 -9.34 16.84
CA LYS A 10 4.59 -9.67 16.80
C LYS A 10 4.28 -10.82 15.85
N ALA A 11 4.94 -10.88 14.70
CA ALA A 11 4.79 -11.99 13.76
C ALA A 11 5.33 -13.31 14.33
N GLU A 12 6.44 -13.26 15.07
CA GLU A 12 6.98 -14.42 15.79
C GLU A 12 6.02 -14.92 16.87
N GLU A 13 5.52 -14.01 17.73
CA GLU A 13 4.54 -14.32 18.78
C GLU A 13 3.25 -14.93 18.23
N ALA A 14 2.84 -14.50 17.04
CA ALA A 14 1.66 -15.03 16.34
C ALA A 14 1.93 -16.32 15.54
N GLY A 15 3.18 -16.82 15.51
CA GLY A 15 3.57 -17.96 14.69
C GLY A 15 3.55 -17.70 13.17
N ALA A 16 3.49 -16.44 12.76
CA ALA A 16 3.34 -16.06 11.36
C ALA A 16 4.66 -16.06 10.57
N MET A 17 5.82 -16.14 11.24
CA MET A 17 7.12 -16.14 10.56
C MET A 17 7.36 -17.35 9.66
N ALA A 18 6.63 -18.44 9.84
CA ALA A 18 6.74 -19.64 9.00
C ALA A 18 6.34 -19.36 7.52
N TYR A 19 5.52 -18.32 7.27
CA TYR A 19 5.05 -17.92 5.93
C TYR A 19 5.26 -16.44 5.64
N THR A 20 6.08 -15.74 6.44
CA THR A 20 6.34 -14.30 6.27
C THR A 20 7.81 -14.06 5.98
N THR A 21 8.08 -13.26 4.96
CA THR A 21 9.43 -12.75 4.65
C THR A 21 9.45 -11.24 4.89
N ILE A 22 10.42 -10.75 5.62
CA ILE A 22 10.62 -9.33 5.89
C ILE A 22 11.84 -8.85 5.11
N VAL A 23 11.65 -7.91 4.19
CA VAL A 23 12.71 -7.20 3.47
C VAL A 23 12.81 -5.81 4.08
N ALA A 24 13.92 -5.52 4.75
CA ALA A 24 14.10 -4.27 5.47
C ALA A 24 15.21 -3.42 4.85
N ALA A 25 14.88 -2.15 4.59
CA ALA A 25 15.83 -1.07 4.39
C ALA A 25 15.38 0.09 5.28
N THR A 26 16.09 0.29 6.37
CA THR A 26 15.73 1.30 7.39
C THR A 26 16.10 2.71 6.94
N ALA A 27 15.58 3.73 7.63
CA ALA A 27 15.90 5.12 7.33
C ALA A 27 17.39 5.48 7.52
N SER A 28 18.16 4.64 8.21
CA SER A 28 19.62 4.78 8.38
C SER A 28 20.42 4.17 7.22
N GLU A 29 19.77 3.41 6.35
CA GLU A 29 20.38 2.82 5.17
C GLU A 29 20.53 3.86 4.05
N SER A 30 21.44 3.58 3.11
CA SER A 30 21.65 4.46 1.95
C SER A 30 20.41 4.50 1.03
N ALA A 31 20.20 5.63 0.34
CA ALA A 31 19.11 5.79 -0.60
C ALA A 31 19.02 4.67 -1.66
N PRO A 32 20.13 4.16 -2.25
CA PRO A 32 20.07 3.01 -3.15
C PRO A 32 19.48 1.74 -2.52
N LEU A 33 19.76 1.44 -1.27
CA LEU A 33 19.21 0.28 -0.60
C LEU A 33 17.72 0.46 -0.32
N GLN A 34 17.30 1.64 0.10
CA GLN A 34 15.89 1.98 0.26
C GLN A 34 15.12 1.93 -1.06
N TYR A 35 15.77 2.32 -2.16
CA TYR A 35 15.22 2.20 -3.52
C TYR A 35 15.04 0.74 -3.95
N LEU A 36 16.02 -0.13 -3.67
CA LEU A 36 16.00 -1.53 -4.11
C LEU A 36 15.05 -2.42 -3.31
N ALA A 37 14.83 -2.13 -2.03
CA ALA A 37 14.06 -3.00 -1.13
C ALA A 37 12.66 -3.37 -1.65
N PRO A 38 11.80 -2.46 -2.13
CA PRO A 38 10.49 -2.82 -2.67
C PRO A 38 10.58 -3.72 -3.89
N TYR A 39 11.55 -3.48 -4.78
CA TYR A 39 11.76 -4.31 -5.96
C TYR A 39 12.26 -5.71 -5.60
N THR A 40 13.12 -5.82 -4.60
CA THR A 40 13.55 -7.12 -4.06
C THR A 40 12.36 -7.89 -3.49
N GLY A 41 11.52 -7.22 -2.70
CA GLY A 41 10.31 -7.84 -2.13
C GLY A 41 9.34 -8.37 -3.19
N VAL A 42 9.06 -7.57 -4.23
CA VAL A 42 8.14 -8.02 -5.28
C VAL A 42 8.73 -9.13 -6.15
N ALA A 43 10.05 -9.15 -6.38
CA ALA A 43 10.69 -10.26 -7.10
C ALA A 43 10.56 -11.58 -6.33
N MET A 44 10.69 -11.54 -5.00
CA MET A 44 10.40 -12.71 -4.16
C MET A 44 8.92 -13.13 -4.22
N ALA A 45 8.00 -12.16 -4.25
CA ALA A 45 6.57 -12.42 -4.37
C ALA A 45 6.21 -13.08 -5.72
N GLU A 46 6.82 -12.63 -6.80
CA GLU A 46 6.63 -13.22 -8.14
C GLU A 46 7.07 -14.68 -8.19
N TYR A 47 8.17 -15.04 -7.54
CA TYR A 47 8.60 -16.43 -7.45
C TYR A 47 7.53 -17.36 -6.87
N PHE A 48 6.81 -16.90 -5.85
CA PHE A 48 5.71 -17.68 -5.27
C PHE A 48 4.45 -17.64 -6.16
N MET A 49 4.16 -16.52 -6.77
CA MET A 49 3.03 -16.38 -7.70
C MET A 49 3.16 -17.34 -8.89
N GLU A 50 4.36 -17.47 -9.47
CA GLU A 50 4.65 -18.38 -10.57
C GLU A 50 4.49 -19.86 -10.18
N GLN A 51 4.58 -20.17 -8.88
CA GLN A 51 4.27 -21.51 -8.35
C GLN A 51 2.77 -21.75 -8.09
N GLY A 52 1.90 -20.85 -8.54
CA GLY A 52 0.46 -20.93 -8.29
C GLY A 52 0.04 -20.51 -6.89
N LYS A 53 0.93 -19.91 -6.10
CA LYS A 53 0.62 -19.45 -4.74
C LYS A 53 0.05 -18.04 -4.73
N HIS A 54 -0.59 -17.68 -3.61
CA HIS A 54 -1.14 -16.34 -3.40
C HIS A 54 -0.28 -15.59 -2.39
N VAL A 55 0.17 -14.39 -2.77
CA VAL A 55 1.07 -13.57 -1.96
C VAL A 55 0.39 -12.25 -1.61
N LEU A 56 0.52 -11.84 -0.35
CA LEU A 56 0.23 -10.48 0.10
C LEU A 56 1.56 -9.75 0.31
N ILE A 57 1.76 -8.64 -0.39
CA ILE A 57 2.93 -7.78 -0.21
C ILE A 57 2.51 -6.43 0.35
N ILE A 58 3.17 -5.98 1.40
CA ILE A 58 2.92 -4.71 2.07
C ILE A 58 4.17 -3.84 1.91
N TYR A 59 4.01 -2.64 1.32
CA TYR A 59 5.08 -1.67 1.18
C TYR A 59 4.93 -0.57 2.25
N ASP A 60 5.72 -0.62 3.29
CA ASP A 60 5.70 0.38 4.39
C ASP A 60 7.02 1.20 4.40
N ASP A 61 7.11 2.30 3.68
CA ASP A 61 6.10 2.96 2.86
C ASP A 61 6.70 3.43 1.51
N LEU A 62 5.86 3.65 0.53
CA LEU A 62 6.29 4.14 -0.78
C LEU A 62 6.54 5.66 -0.79
N SER A 63 6.11 6.42 0.20
CA SER A 63 6.49 7.83 0.35
C SER A 63 8.00 7.96 0.57
N LYS A 64 8.59 7.13 1.43
CA LYS A 64 10.04 7.07 1.65
C LYS A 64 10.79 6.52 0.44
N HIS A 65 10.22 5.56 -0.25
CA HIS A 65 10.75 5.06 -1.52
C HIS A 65 10.90 6.18 -2.55
N ALA A 66 9.87 7.04 -2.70
CA ALA A 66 9.93 8.20 -3.57
C ALA A 66 10.99 9.22 -3.12
N VAL A 67 11.12 9.46 -1.81
CA VAL A 67 12.15 10.36 -1.26
C VAL A 67 13.56 9.84 -1.56
N ALA A 68 13.82 8.57 -1.36
CA ALA A 68 15.10 7.94 -1.71
C ALA A 68 15.43 8.09 -3.19
N TYR A 69 14.43 7.90 -4.06
CA TYR A 69 14.61 8.08 -5.50
C TYR A 69 14.86 9.55 -5.89
N ARG A 70 14.19 10.50 -5.23
CA ARG A 70 14.45 11.94 -5.40
C ARG A 70 15.87 12.29 -4.99
N GLU A 71 16.34 11.81 -3.84
CA GLU A 71 17.72 12.02 -3.36
C GLU A 71 18.74 11.55 -4.37
N MET A 72 18.63 10.30 -4.83
CA MET A 72 19.51 9.74 -5.85
C MET A 72 19.50 10.55 -7.15
N SER A 73 18.31 10.97 -7.59
CA SER A 73 18.14 11.74 -8.83
C SER A 73 18.79 13.12 -8.75
N LEU A 74 18.67 13.79 -7.61
CA LEU A 74 19.30 15.10 -7.38
C LEU A 74 20.85 14.98 -7.29
N LEU A 75 21.36 13.94 -6.65
CA LEU A 75 22.80 13.66 -6.61
C LEU A 75 23.36 13.38 -8.00
N LEU A 76 22.59 12.73 -8.86
CA LEU A 76 22.91 12.51 -10.27
C LEU A 76 22.64 13.73 -11.16
N ARG A 77 22.29 14.89 -10.57
CA ARG A 77 21.99 16.14 -11.26
C ARG A 77 20.89 16.03 -12.31
N ARG A 78 19.94 15.12 -12.12
CA ARG A 78 18.74 15.04 -12.96
C ARG A 78 17.85 16.25 -12.67
N PRO A 79 17.23 16.87 -13.69
CA PRO A 79 16.40 18.06 -13.49
C PRO A 79 15.20 17.73 -12.61
N PRO A 80 14.96 18.51 -11.53
CA PRO A 80 13.80 18.31 -10.66
C PRO A 80 12.52 18.82 -11.34
N GLY A 81 11.42 18.09 -11.12
CA GLY A 81 10.07 18.49 -11.46
C GLY A 81 9.27 18.96 -10.24
N ARG A 82 7.98 18.67 -10.23
CA ARG A 82 7.08 19.00 -9.12
C ARG A 82 7.59 18.43 -7.79
N GLU A 83 7.58 19.23 -6.73
CA GLU A 83 8.08 18.89 -5.39
C GLU A 83 9.53 18.32 -5.40
N ALA A 84 10.32 18.80 -6.37
CA ALA A 84 11.68 18.34 -6.62
C ALA A 84 11.83 16.84 -6.99
N TYR A 85 10.74 16.14 -7.25
CA TYR A 85 10.81 14.78 -7.78
C TYR A 85 11.26 14.76 -9.24
N PRO A 86 11.98 13.72 -9.67
CA PRO A 86 12.32 13.55 -11.09
C PRO A 86 11.05 13.27 -11.91
N GLY A 87 11.08 13.61 -13.20
CA GLY A 87 9.92 13.48 -14.08
C GLY A 87 9.36 12.07 -14.24
N ASP A 88 10.15 11.05 -13.90
CA ASP A 88 9.79 9.62 -13.99
C ASP A 88 9.37 8.99 -12.64
N VAL A 89 9.07 9.80 -11.62
CA VAL A 89 8.64 9.26 -10.31
C VAL A 89 7.31 8.50 -10.39
N PHE A 90 6.42 8.87 -11.30
CA PHE A 90 5.22 8.08 -11.57
C PHE A 90 5.59 6.66 -12.03
N TYR A 91 6.54 6.55 -12.95
CA TYR A 91 7.02 5.26 -13.46
C TYR A 91 7.73 4.43 -12.39
N LEU A 92 8.38 5.07 -11.40
CA LEU A 92 8.95 4.38 -10.24
C LEU A 92 7.91 3.49 -9.56
N HIS A 93 6.73 4.02 -9.29
CA HIS A 93 5.67 3.31 -8.58
C HIS A 93 4.80 2.44 -9.51
N SER A 94 4.51 2.90 -10.72
CA SER A 94 3.69 2.11 -11.65
C SER A 94 4.37 0.80 -12.03
N ARG A 95 5.64 0.80 -12.39
CA ARG A 95 6.38 -0.43 -12.72
C ARG A 95 6.56 -1.38 -11.52
N LEU A 96 6.44 -0.89 -10.28
CA LEU A 96 6.45 -1.71 -9.08
C LEU A 96 5.07 -2.33 -8.83
N LEU A 97 4.02 -1.51 -8.85
CA LEU A 97 2.67 -1.89 -8.45
C LEU A 97 1.94 -2.72 -9.52
N GLU A 98 2.20 -2.47 -10.81
CA GLU A 98 1.63 -3.26 -11.92
C GLU A 98 2.14 -4.72 -11.96
N ARG A 99 3.16 -5.05 -11.19
CA ARG A 99 3.61 -6.44 -10.98
C ARG A 99 2.65 -7.24 -10.09
N ALA A 100 1.82 -6.58 -9.31
CA ALA A 100 0.75 -7.23 -8.56
C ALA A 100 -0.39 -7.62 -9.50
N ALA A 101 -0.58 -8.92 -9.68
CA ALA A 101 -1.53 -9.46 -10.65
C ALA A 101 -2.16 -10.76 -10.15
N LYS A 102 -3.29 -11.13 -10.75
CA LYS A 102 -3.88 -12.47 -10.69
C LYS A 102 -3.63 -13.15 -12.05
N LEU A 103 -2.85 -14.21 -12.03
CA LEU A 103 -2.59 -15.00 -13.22
C LEU A 103 -3.82 -15.83 -13.64
N SER A 104 -3.94 -16.09 -14.94
CA SER A 104 -4.92 -17.04 -15.46
C SER A 104 -4.61 -18.47 -14.99
N ASP A 105 -5.61 -19.35 -15.06
CA ASP A 105 -5.42 -20.75 -14.68
C ASP A 105 -4.39 -21.47 -15.58
N GLU A 106 -4.26 -21.05 -16.83
CA GLU A 106 -3.24 -21.53 -17.77
C GLU A 106 -1.82 -21.22 -17.33
N LEU A 107 -1.64 -20.12 -16.59
CA LEU A 107 -0.37 -19.68 -16.02
C LEU A 107 -0.20 -20.09 -14.54
N GLY A 108 -1.01 -21.04 -14.07
CA GLY A 108 -0.92 -21.57 -12.71
C GLY A 108 -1.79 -20.89 -11.66
N GLY A 109 -2.55 -19.84 -12.03
CA GLY A 109 -3.57 -19.22 -11.16
C GLY A 109 -3.05 -18.51 -9.92
N GLY A 110 -1.74 -18.30 -9.78
CA GLY A 110 -1.15 -17.55 -8.65
C GLY A 110 -1.55 -16.08 -8.62
N SER A 111 -1.31 -15.39 -7.51
CA SER A 111 -1.62 -13.96 -7.41
C SER A 111 -0.73 -13.20 -6.44
N ILE A 112 -0.56 -11.91 -6.70
CA ILE A 112 0.01 -10.96 -5.74
C ILE A 112 -1.03 -9.88 -5.46
N THR A 113 -1.32 -9.66 -4.18
CA THR A 113 -2.09 -8.51 -3.70
C THR A 113 -1.12 -7.53 -3.06
N ALA A 114 -1.04 -6.31 -3.59
CA ALA A 114 -0.17 -5.26 -3.06
C ALA A 114 -0.96 -4.27 -2.19
N LEU A 115 -0.45 -4.00 -1.00
CA LEU A 115 -0.94 -2.95 -0.10
C LEU A 115 0.16 -1.90 0.08
N PRO A 116 0.25 -0.90 -0.82
CA PRO A 116 1.17 0.21 -0.64
C PRO A 116 0.65 1.17 0.44
N ILE A 117 1.53 1.51 1.39
CA ILE A 117 1.27 2.52 2.39
C ILE A 117 1.87 3.83 1.90
N ILE A 118 1.06 4.90 1.94
CA ILE A 118 1.47 6.26 1.61
C ILE A 118 1.26 7.14 2.85
N GLU A 119 2.31 7.83 3.23
CA GLU A 119 2.25 8.82 4.31
C GLU A 119 1.78 10.17 3.74
N THR A 120 0.69 10.70 4.28
CA THR A 120 0.21 12.04 3.96
C THR A 120 0.62 13.02 5.06
N GLN A 121 0.87 14.28 4.69
CA GLN A 121 1.10 15.34 5.66
C GLN A 121 -0.22 16.06 5.94
N ALA A 122 -0.61 16.13 7.21
CA ALA A 122 -1.87 16.75 7.65
C ALA A 122 -3.12 16.27 6.89
N GLY A 123 -3.12 15.00 6.44
CA GLY A 123 -4.24 14.44 5.68
C GLY A 123 -4.34 14.91 4.22
N ASP A 124 -3.33 15.63 3.69
CA ASP A 124 -3.35 16.11 2.30
C ASP A 124 -3.14 14.97 1.31
N ILE A 125 -4.24 14.49 0.75
CA ILE A 125 -4.28 13.46 -0.29
C ILE A 125 -4.07 14.05 -1.70
N SER A 126 -4.07 15.37 -1.85
CA SER A 126 -3.87 16.06 -3.13
C SER A 126 -2.40 16.27 -3.49
N ALA A 127 -1.48 15.93 -2.59
CA ALA A 127 -0.05 15.99 -2.82
C ALA A 127 0.38 15.05 -3.96
N TYR A 128 1.58 15.28 -4.50
CA TYR A 128 2.00 14.64 -5.75
C TYR A 128 2.12 13.11 -5.65
N ILE A 129 2.76 12.58 -4.61
CA ILE A 129 2.92 11.12 -4.47
C ILE A 129 1.60 10.42 -4.15
N PRO A 130 0.75 10.89 -3.21
CA PRO A 130 -0.55 10.27 -2.98
C PRO A 130 -1.42 10.21 -4.24
N THR A 131 -1.52 11.29 -5.02
CA THR A 131 -2.33 11.33 -6.24
C THR A 131 -1.82 10.36 -7.32
N ASN A 132 -0.50 10.23 -7.46
CA ASN A 132 0.10 9.28 -8.38
C ASN A 132 -0.27 7.83 -7.99
N VAL A 133 -0.14 7.47 -6.71
CA VAL A 133 -0.42 6.10 -6.25
C VAL A 133 -1.91 5.78 -6.31
N ILE A 134 -2.80 6.73 -5.99
CA ILE A 134 -4.25 6.56 -6.16
C ILE A 134 -4.59 6.26 -7.62
N SER A 135 -3.92 6.89 -8.59
CA SER A 135 -4.19 6.66 -10.00
C SER A 135 -3.70 5.30 -10.51
N ILE A 136 -2.67 4.73 -9.88
CA ILE A 136 -2.11 3.41 -10.24
C ILE A 136 -2.93 2.27 -9.62
N THR A 137 -3.38 2.43 -8.37
CA THR A 137 -4.03 1.37 -7.58
C THR A 137 -5.54 1.25 -7.87
N ASP A 138 -6.13 0.11 -7.53
CA ASP A 138 -7.56 -0.19 -7.73
C ASP A 138 -8.46 0.37 -6.62
N GLY A 139 -7.95 1.23 -5.80
CA GLY A 139 -8.68 1.86 -4.72
C GLY A 139 -7.76 2.29 -3.58
N GLN A 140 -8.34 2.92 -2.58
CA GLN A 140 -7.62 3.42 -1.43
C GLN A 140 -8.44 3.27 -0.15
N MET A 141 -7.75 3.05 0.95
CA MET A 141 -8.28 3.09 2.31
C MET A 141 -7.70 4.29 3.03
N PHE A 142 -8.56 5.21 3.47
CA PHE A 142 -8.15 6.38 4.24
C PHE A 142 -8.15 6.08 5.72
N LEU A 143 -7.00 6.30 6.36
CA LEU A 143 -6.81 6.23 7.80
C LEU A 143 -6.76 7.64 8.36
N GLU A 144 -7.62 7.95 9.33
CA GLU A 144 -7.75 9.29 9.90
C GLU A 144 -7.34 9.33 11.36
N SER A 145 -6.56 10.36 11.73
CA SER A 145 -6.11 10.55 13.10
C SER A 145 -7.25 10.79 14.07
N ASP A 146 -8.29 11.49 13.63
CA ASP A 146 -9.45 11.81 14.47
C ASP A 146 -10.24 10.55 14.82
N LEU A 147 -10.44 9.65 13.86
CA LEU A 147 -11.05 8.34 14.11
C LEU A 147 -10.18 7.49 15.05
N PHE A 148 -8.85 7.54 14.88
CA PHE A 148 -7.94 6.83 15.78
C PHE A 148 -8.03 7.35 17.22
N ASN A 149 -8.06 8.66 17.41
CA ASN A 149 -8.19 9.32 18.70
C ASN A 149 -9.55 9.07 19.33
N ALA A 150 -10.61 8.94 18.52
CA ALA A 150 -11.95 8.54 18.95
C ALA A 150 -12.06 7.05 19.31
N GLY A 151 -10.99 6.27 19.18
CA GLY A 151 -10.95 4.85 19.56
C GLY A 151 -11.28 3.87 18.46
N PHE A 152 -11.54 4.30 17.23
CA PHE A 152 -11.77 3.40 16.09
C PHE A 152 -10.46 2.72 15.67
N ARG A 153 -10.43 1.39 15.68
CA ARG A 153 -9.25 0.60 15.28
C ARG A 153 -9.67 -0.64 14.49
N PRO A 154 -9.38 -0.67 13.19
CA PRO A 154 -8.64 0.32 12.40
C PRO A 154 -9.41 1.63 12.21
N ALA A 155 -8.66 2.76 12.13
CA ALA A 155 -9.20 4.10 11.97
C ALA A 155 -9.55 4.42 10.50
N ILE A 156 -10.28 3.51 9.85
CA ILE A 156 -10.65 3.59 8.43
C ILE A 156 -11.90 4.44 8.27
N ASN A 157 -11.79 5.50 7.47
CA ASN A 157 -12.96 6.24 7.02
C ASN A 157 -13.64 5.51 5.84
N ALA A 158 -14.72 4.79 6.13
CA ALA A 158 -15.45 4.03 5.14
C ALA A 158 -16.22 4.92 4.13
N GLY A 159 -16.48 6.19 4.48
CA GLY A 159 -17.19 7.16 3.63
C GLY A 159 -16.39 7.53 2.38
N ILE A 160 -15.13 7.86 2.57
CA ILE A 160 -14.24 8.35 1.51
C ILE A 160 -13.32 7.26 0.93
N SER A 161 -13.26 6.08 1.55
CA SER A 161 -12.51 4.94 1.01
C SER A 161 -13.23 4.35 -0.20
N VAL A 162 -12.46 4.00 -1.23
CA VAL A 162 -13.00 3.56 -2.53
C VAL A 162 -12.31 2.27 -2.97
N SER A 163 -13.08 1.36 -3.57
CA SER A 163 -12.59 0.23 -4.34
C SER A 163 -13.14 0.32 -5.77
N ARG A 164 -12.27 0.35 -6.79
CA ARG A 164 -12.67 0.36 -8.20
C ARG A 164 -13.22 -1.00 -8.65
N VAL A 165 -12.72 -2.08 -8.07
CA VAL A 165 -13.21 -3.44 -8.33
C VAL A 165 -14.58 -3.65 -7.66
N GLY A 166 -14.77 -3.10 -6.46
CA GLY A 166 -16.04 -3.06 -5.74
C GLY A 166 -16.67 -4.43 -5.59
N GLY A 167 -17.97 -4.49 -5.85
CA GLY A 167 -18.76 -5.71 -5.71
C GLY A 167 -18.34 -6.89 -6.61
N SER A 168 -17.54 -6.67 -7.66
CA SER A 168 -17.09 -7.74 -8.56
C SER A 168 -16.17 -8.75 -7.86
N ALA A 169 -15.39 -8.31 -6.87
CA ALA A 169 -14.52 -9.16 -6.08
C ALA A 169 -15.17 -9.76 -4.83
N GLN A 170 -16.40 -9.34 -4.50
CA GLN A 170 -17.08 -9.78 -3.28
C GLN A 170 -17.83 -11.09 -3.47
N ILE A 171 -17.77 -11.96 -2.47
CA ILE A 171 -18.67 -13.12 -2.38
C ILE A 171 -20.11 -12.66 -2.13
N LYS A 172 -21.09 -13.53 -2.42
CA LYS A 172 -22.52 -13.20 -2.31
C LYS A 172 -22.92 -12.64 -0.93
N ALA A 173 -22.42 -13.22 0.15
CA ALA A 173 -22.69 -12.76 1.51
C ALA A 173 -22.21 -11.31 1.73
N MET A 174 -20.99 -10.98 1.31
CA MET A 174 -20.46 -9.62 1.41
C MET A 174 -21.25 -8.61 0.59
N LYS A 175 -21.69 -8.97 -0.62
CA LYS A 175 -22.54 -8.10 -1.46
C LYS A 175 -23.86 -7.72 -0.78
N GLN A 176 -24.45 -8.65 -0.03
CA GLN A 176 -25.73 -8.42 0.67
C GLN A 176 -25.59 -7.48 1.88
N VAL A 177 -24.43 -7.50 2.55
CA VAL A 177 -24.23 -6.77 3.82
C VAL A 177 -23.48 -5.45 3.60
N ALA A 178 -22.44 -5.42 2.77
CA ALA A 178 -21.52 -4.29 2.69
C ALA A 178 -22.18 -2.96 2.29
N ALA A 179 -23.10 -2.97 1.33
CA ALA A 179 -23.79 -1.76 0.89
C ALA A 179 -24.67 -1.16 2.01
N LYS A 180 -25.33 -2.02 2.78
CA LYS A 180 -26.20 -1.61 3.89
C LYS A 180 -25.37 -1.01 5.04
N VAL A 181 -24.25 -1.64 5.40
CA VAL A 181 -23.36 -1.14 6.46
C VAL A 181 -22.80 0.25 6.11
N LYS A 182 -22.41 0.48 4.87
CA LYS A 182 -21.91 1.79 4.44
C LYS A 182 -22.96 2.88 4.59
N LEU A 183 -24.23 2.58 4.22
CA LEU A 183 -25.34 3.50 4.36
C LEU A 183 -25.65 3.81 5.83
N GLU A 184 -25.70 2.78 6.67
CA GLU A 184 -25.95 2.92 8.10
C GLU A 184 -24.86 3.73 8.81
N LEU A 185 -23.58 3.54 8.44
CA LEU A 185 -22.48 4.35 8.95
C LEU A 185 -22.59 5.82 8.54
N ALA A 186 -22.98 6.10 7.29
CA ALA A 186 -23.20 7.47 6.82
C ALA A 186 -24.34 8.16 7.61
N GLN A 187 -25.45 7.48 7.81
CA GLN A 187 -26.58 7.98 8.61
C GLN A 187 -26.20 8.21 10.08
N TYR A 188 -25.43 7.29 10.67
CA TYR A 188 -24.94 7.44 12.04
C TYR A 188 -24.04 8.69 12.17
N THR A 189 -23.13 8.90 11.22
CA THR A 189 -22.24 10.07 11.23
C THR A 189 -23.03 11.39 11.10
N GLU A 190 -24.09 11.41 10.28
CA GLU A 190 -24.96 12.57 10.12
C GLU A 190 -25.77 12.88 11.39
N LEU A 191 -26.16 11.86 12.15
CA LEU A 191 -26.87 12.04 13.42
C LEU A 191 -25.96 12.50 14.57
N LEU A 192 -24.63 12.34 14.46
CA LEU A 192 -23.66 12.79 15.46
C LEU A 192 -23.20 14.23 15.23
N ALA A 193 -23.40 14.80 14.05
CA ALA A 193 -23.02 16.15 13.67
C ALA A 193 -24.05 17.19 14.08
#